data_361a297a3b699920af821bef5b46f6e5
#
_entry.id   361a297a3b699920af821bef5b46f6e5
#
_cell.length_a   1.000
_cell.length_b   1.000
_cell.length_c   1.000
_cell.angle_alpha   90.00
_cell.angle_beta   90.00
_cell.angle_gamma   90.00
#
_symmetry.space_group_name_H-M   'P 1'
#
loop_
_entity.id
_entity.type
_entity.pdbx_description
1 polymer ?
#
loop_
_entity_poly.entity_id
_entity_poly.type
_entity_poly.pdbx_seq_one_letter_code
_entity_poly.pdbx_strand_id
1 'polypeptide(L)'
;MDRPNQKSLVAELTSLLTKGNAHVTFEEACAGLKPAQWNQHVPDMPYTIWQLAEHVRIAQWDIVEFCLEPRHESPKWPEGYWPAPDATADEDQWQETLDRIRQDRQRFLHLLHAPGTNLLAPLPHSTGQTILREALLIADHAAYHTGEIVLVRRLLHAWK
;
A
#
# COMPACT_ATOMS: atom_id res chain seq x y z
N MET A 1 0.19 9.03 26.60
CA MET A 1 -0.11 7.59 26.48
C MET A 1 1.00 6.83 27.20
N ASP A 2 0.66 5.89 28.07
CA ASP A 2 1.66 5.14 28.82
C ASP A 2 2.52 4.28 27.90
N ARG A 3 3.84 4.18 28.20
CA ARG A 3 4.79 3.43 27.37
C ARG A 3 4.37 1.98 27.03
N PRO A 4 3.73 1.20 27.94
CA PRO A 4 3.23 -0.13 27.60
C PRO A 4 2.14 -0.13 26.52
N ASN A 5 1.19 0.81 26.59
CA ASN A 5 0.09 0.92 25.64
C ASN A 5 0.58 1.30 24.21
N GLN A 6 1.61 2.14 24.13
CA GLN A 6 2.22 2.50 22.86
C GLN A 6 2.93 1.30 22.22
N LYS A 7 3.65 0.49 22.99
CA LYS A 7 4.31 -0.72 22.47
C LYS A 7 3.30 -1.73 21.90
N SER A 8 2.20 -1.96 22.62
CA SER A 8 1.14 -2.84 22.14
C SER A 8 0.52 -2.31 20.85
N LEU A 9 0.24 -1.01 20.76
CA LEU A 9 -0.31 -0.39 19.56
C LEU A 9 0.65 -0.50 18.36
N VAL A 10 1.96 -0.26 18.56
CA VAL A 10 2.98 -0.44 17.52
C VAL A 10 3.02 -1.90 17.03
N ALA A 11 2.93 -2.87 17.96
CA ALA A 11 2.92 -4.28 17.61
C ALA A 11 1.71 -4.67 16.75
N GLU A 12 0.51 -4.18 17.11
CA GLU A 12 -0.71 -4.42 16.34
C GLU A 12 -0.67 -3.75 14.97
N LEU A 13 -0.20 -2.50 14.88
CA LEU A 13 -0.01 -1.81 13.59
C LEU A 13 1.03 -2.53 12.72
N THR A 14 2.13 -2.99 13.30
CA THR A 14 3.13 -3.79 12.59
C THR A 14 2.51 -5.08 12.04
N SER A 15 1.73 -5.78 12.87
CA SER A 15 1.00 -6.99 12.44
C SER A 15 0.02 -6.68 11.30
N LEU A 16 -0.75 -5.60 11.44
CA LEU A 16 -1.74 -5.17 10.44
C LEU A 16 -1.08 -4.85 9.08
N LEU A 17 0.08 -4.19 9.09
CA LEU A 17 0.80 -3.79 7.88
C LEU A 17 1.58 -4.94 7.21
N THR A 18 1.88 -6.03 7.94
CA THR A 18 2.76 -7.10 7.45
C THR A 18 2.11 -8.46 7.30
N LYS A 19 0.93 -8.66 7.88
CA LYS A 19 0.22 -9.95 7.89
C LYS A 19 -1.18 -9.77 7.35
N GLY A 20 -1.70 -10.78 6.68
CA GLY A 20 -3.06 -10.77 6.15
C GLY A 20 -4.16 -10.70 7.22
N ASN A 21 -3.87 -11.14 8.44
CA ASN A 21 -4.87 -11.24 9.54
C ASN A 21 -6.16 -11.94 9.10
N ALA A 22 -7.16 -11.18 8.63
CA ALA A 22 -8.46 -11.70 8.19
C ALA A 22 -8.51 -12.07 6.69
N HIS A 23 -7.50 -11.75 5.91
CA HIS A 23 -7.42 -12.00 4.47
C HIS A 23 -5.97 -12.26 4.06
N VAL A 24 -5.75 -12.64 2.80
CA VAL A 24 -4.41 -12.84 2.25
C VAL A 24 -3.63 -11.52 2.22
N THR A 25 -2.31 -11.60 2.30
CA THR A 25 -1.44 -10.43 2.14
C THR A 25 -1.47 -9.94 0.69
N PHE A 26 -1.03 -8.69 0.49
CA PHE A 26 -0.85 -8.13 -0.86
C PHE A 26 0.14 -8.98 -1.68
N GLU A 27 1.23 -9.42 -1.07
CA GLU A 27 2.23 -10.28 -1.70
C GLU A 27 1.65 -11.63 -2.14
N GLU A 28 0.85 -12.26 -1.29
CA GLU A 28 0.15 -13.51 -1.66
C GLU A 28 -0.85 -13.29 -2.79
N ALA A 29 -1.57 -12.16 -2.77
CA ALA A 29 -2.48 -11.78 -3.83
C ALA A 29 -1.76 -11.54 -5.18
N CYS A 30 -0.50 -11.10 -5.16
CA CYS A 30 0.31 -10.87 -6.36
C CYS A 30 1.18 -12.07 -6.76
N ALA A 31 1.34 -13.07 -5.89
CA ALA A 31 2.26 -14.19 -6.13
C ALA A 31 1.86 -15.09 -7.30
N GLY A 32 2.87 -15.58 -8.06
CA GLY A 32 2.70 -16.59 -9.10
C GLY A 32 1.94 -16.14 -10.35
N LEU A 33 1.71 -14.85 -10.52
CA LEU A 33 1.13 -14.28 -11.74
C LEU A 33 2.15 -14.28 -12.89
N LYS A 34 1.65 -14.43 -14.13
CA LYS A 34 2.43 -14.35 -15.37
C LYS A 34 2.22 -13.00 -16.04
N PRO A 35 3.16 -12.54 -16.90
CA PRO A 35 3.05 -11.25 -17.62
C PRO A 35 1.70 -11.02 -18.30
N ALA A 36 1.17 -12.06 -18.95
CA ALA A 36 -0.14 -11.98 -19.60
C ALA A 36 -1.31 -11.75 -18.63
N GLN A 37 -1.16 -12.15 -17.35
CA GLN A 37 -2.25 -12.07 -16.37
C GLN A 37 -2.32 -10.70 -15.69
N TRP A 38 -1.17 -10.10 -15.32
CA TRP A 38 -1.22 -8.80 -14.64
C TRP A 38 -1.58 -7.63 -15.56
N ASN A 39 -1.43 -7.79 -16.89
CA ASN A 39 -1.84 -6.79 -17.89
C ASN A 39 -3.20 -7.09 -18.53
N GLN A 40 -3.83 -8.21 -18.18
CA GLN A 40 -5.08 -8.61 -18.83
C GLN A 40 -6.27 -7.81 -18.28
N HIS A 41 -6.97 -7.13 -19.18
CA HIS A 41 -8.27 -6.56 -18.86
C HIS A 41 -9.34 -7.65 -18.74
N VAL A 42 -10.18 -7.52 -17.73
CA VAL A 42 -11.38 -8.33 -17.54
C VAL A 42 -12.59 -7.46 -17.90
N PRO A 43 -13.58 -7.95 -18.64
CA PRO A 43 -14.79 -7.21 -18.94
C PRO A 43 -15.42 -6.66 -17.64
N ASP A 44 -15.89 -5.43 -17.71
CA ASP A 44 -16.54 -4.69 -16.60
C ASP A 44 -15.64 -4.38 -15.39
N MET A 45 -14.34 -4.73 -15.45
CA MET A 45 -13.35 -4.30 -14.45
C MET A 45 -12.57 -3.09 -14.97
N PRO A 46 -12.49 -2.00 -14.20
CA PRO A 46 -11.87 -0.75 -14.68
C PRO A 46 -10.34 -0.83 -14.78
N TYR A 47 -9.71 -1.75 -14.05
CA TYR A 47 -8.26 -1.82 -13.92
C TYR A 47 -7.74 -3.24 -14.08
N THR A 48 -6.51 -3.36 -14.63
CA THR A 48 -5.73 -4.59 -14.61
C THR A 48 -5.11 -4.83 -13.23
N ILE A 49 -4.58 -6.05 -12.98
CA ILE A 49 -3.89 -6.36 -11.72
C ILE A 49 -2.68 -5.44 -11.53
N TRP A 50 -1.90 -5.19 -12.61
CA TRP A 50 -0.74 -4.29 -12.49
C TRP A 50 -1.18 -2.86 -12.18
N GLN A 51 -2.22 -2.34 -12.82
CA GLN A 51 -2.71 -0.98 -12.54
C GLN A 51 -3.17 -0.82 -11.09
N LEU A 52 -3.82 -1.84 -10.52
CA LEU A 52 -4.17 -1.86 -9.10
C LEU A 52 -2.93 -1.89 -8.20
N ALA A 53 -1.94 -2.73 -8.53
CA ALA A 53 -0.70 -2.81 -7.76
C ALA A 53 0.10 -1.50 -7.82
N GLU A 54 0.20 -0.88 -8.99
CA GLU A 54 0.91 0.39 -9.17
C GLU A 54 0.19 1.55 -8.45
N HIS A 55 -1.15 1.56 -8.45
CA HIS A 55 -1.92 2.50 -7.65
C HIS A 55 -1.63 2.35 -6.15
N VAL A 56 -1.61 1.12 -5.63
CA VAL A 56 -1.22 0.85 -4.23
C VAL A 56 0.19 1.35 -3.95
N ARG A 57 1.14 1.13 -4.86
CA ARG A 57 2.51 1.62 -4.75
C ARG A 57 2.56 3.16 -4.64
N ILE A 58 1.88 3.85 -5.56
CA ILE A 58 1.89 5.33 -5.58
C ILE A 58 1.25 5.89 -4.31
N ALA A 59 0.10 5.37 -3.92
CA ALA A 59 -0.61 5.84 -2.73
C ALA A 59 0.18 5.57 -1.44
N GLN A 60 0.77 4.38 -1.30
CA GLN A 60 1.59 4.06 -0.14
C GLN A 60 2.85 4.91 -0.09
N TRP A 61 3.55 5.09 -1.21
CA TRP A 61 4.71 5.98 -1.30
C TRP A 61 4.36 7.40 -0.87
N ASP A 62 3.28 7.97 -1.38
CA ASP A 62 2.82 9.31 -1.03
C ASP A 62 2.58 9.46 0.49
N ILE A 63 1.87 8.49 1.10
CA ILE A 63 1.61 8.50 2.54
C ILE A 63 2.93 8.41 3.34
N VAL A 64 3.86 7.58 2.90
CA VAL A 64 5.16 7.41 3.57
C VAL A 64 6.00 8.67 3.45
N GLU A 65 6.10 9.26 2.25
CA GLU A 65 6.80 10.54 2.05
C GLU A 65 6.16 11.66 2.87
N PHE A 66 4.83 11.76 2.88
CA PHE A 66 4.11 12.72 3.71
C PHE A 66 4.47 12.60 5.20
N CYS A 67 4.70 11.38 5.70
CA CYS A 67 5.10 11.18 7.10
C CYS A 67 6.57 11.53 7.38
N LEU A 68 7.46 11.39 6.39
CA LEU A 68 8.91 11.49 6.57
C LEU A 68 9.47 12.84 6.12
N GLU A 69 8.89 13.46 5.09
CA GLU A 69 9.42 14.63 4.41
C GLU A 69 8.47 15.84 4.57
N PRO A 70 8.80 16.80 5.45
CA PRO A 70 7.91 17.95 5.71
C PRO A 70 7.61 18.83 4.48
N ARG A 71 8.39 18.71 3.41
CA ARG A 71 8.21 19.46 2.16
C ARG A 71 7.66 18.62 1.02
N HIS A 72 7.20 17.40 1.33
CA HIS A 72 6.58 16.54 0.33
C HIS A 72 5.31 17.17 -0.24
N GLU A 73 5.19 17.13 -1.55
CA GLU A 73 4.00 17.55 -2.29
C GLU A 73 3.34 16.30 -2.88
N SER A 74 2.13 16.01 -2.44
CA SER A 74 1.36 14.86 -2.93
C SER A 74 1.02 15.01 -4.41
N PRO A 75 0.97 13.91 -5.16
CA PRO A 75 0.49 13.90 -6.54
C PRO A 75 -0.92 14.50 -6.64
N LYS A 76 -1.25 15.05 -7.80
CA LYS A 76 -2.60 15.58 -8.05
C LYS A 76 -3.62 14.44 -8.14
N TRP A 77 -4.65 14.50 -7.31
CA TRP A 77 -5.75 13.54 -7.33
C TRP A 77 -6.77 13.85 -8.44
N PRO A 78 -7.30 12.83 -9.14
CA PRO A 78 -6.93 11.41 -9.09
C PRO A 78 -5.78 11.03 -10.05
N GLU A 79 -5.44 11.89 -10.99
CA GLU A 79 -4.60 11.58 -12.16
C GLU A 79 -3.19 11.12 -11.79
N GLY A 80 -2.62 11.67 -10.71
CA GLY A 80 -1.26 11.35 -10.26
C GLY A 80 -1.16 10.05 -9.47
N TYR A 81 -2.28 9.39 -9.16
CA TYR A 81 -2.31 8.14 -8.38
C TYR A 81 -2.53 6.89 -9.20
N TRP A 82 -2.80 7.03 -10.48
CA TRP A 82 -3.07 5.92 -11.37
C TRP A 82 -2.14 5.93 -12.58
N PRO A 83 -1.69 4.76 -13.06
CA PRO A 83 -1.07 4.69 -14.38
C PRO A 83 -2.09 5.05 -15.47
N ALA A 84 -1.59 5.39 -16.66
CA ALA A 84 -2.46 5.67 -17.79
C ALA A 84 -3.39 4.46 -18.08
N PRO A 85 -4.63 4.68 -18.57
CA PRO A 85 -5.61 3.60 -18.78
C PRO A 85 -5.16 2.45 -19.68
N ASP A 86 -4.27 2.75 -20.63
CA ASP A 86 -3.69 1.80 -21.59
C ASP A 86 -2.27 1.33 -21.20
N ALA A 87 -1.76 1.78 -20.04
CA ALA A 87 -0.43 1.41 -19.60
C ALA A 87 -0.37 -0.08 -19.19
N THR A 88 0.72 -0.69 -19.56
CA THR A 88 1.08 -2.09 -19.24
C THR A 88 2.46 -2.14 -18.60
N ALA A 89 2.77 -3.22 -17.92
CA ALA A 89 4.09 -3.46 -17.33
C ALA A 89 4.79 -4.65 -17.98
N ASP A 90 6.07 -4.52 -18.26
CA ASP A 90 6.96 -5.65 -18.44
C ASP A 90 7.32 -6.32 -17.09
N GLU A 91 8.17 -7.33 -17.11
CA GLU A 91 8.53 -8.07 -15.89
C GLU A 91 9.36 -7.23 -14.92
N ASP A 92 10.25 -6.39 -15.42
CA ASP A 92 11.08 -5.50 -14.60
C ASP A 92 10.22 -4.45 -13.89
N GLN A 93 9.29 -3.84 -14.60
CA GLN A 93 8.33 -2.88 -14.04
C GLN A 93 7.40 -3.52 -13.00
N TRP A 94 6.93 -4.75 -13.26
CA TRP A 94 6.14 -5.51 -12.29
C TRP A 94 6.92 -5.76 -11.01
N GLN A 95 8.17 -6.24 -11.11
CA GLN A 95 9.02 -6.48 -9.95
C GLN A 95 9.36 -5.17 -9.23
N GLU A 96 9.66 -4.10 -9.96
CA GLU A 96 9.91 -2.78 -9.38
C GLU A 96 8.70 -2.28 -8.55
N THR A 97 7.48 -2.41 -9.08
CA THR A 97 6.26 -2.06 -8.35
C THR A 97 6.17 -2.80 -7.01
N LEU A 98 6.36 -4.13 -7.02
CA LEU A 98 6.30 -4.94 -5.80
C LEU A 98 7.43 -4.62 -4.82
N ASP A 99 8.64 -4.38 -5.33
CA ASP A 99 9.80 -4.05 -4.49
C ASP A 99 9.64 -2.69 -3.82
N ARG A 100 9.15 -1.69 -4.52
CA ARG A 100 8.89 -0.36 -3.95
C ARG A 100 7.81 -0.40 -2.87
N ILE A 101 6.73 -1.17 -3.06
CA ILE A 101 5.71 -1.38 -2.01
C ILE A 101 6.36 -1.95 -0.74
N ARG A 102 7.24 -2.97 -0.88
CA ARG A 102 7.94 -3.56 0.26
C ARG A 102 8.90 -2.57 0.92
N GLN A 103 9.66 -1.82 0.14
CA GLN A 103 10.61 -0.82 0.65
C GLN A 103 9.91 0.30 1.41
N ASP A 104 8.86 0.88 0.86
CA ASP A 104 8.11 1.97 1.51
C ASP A 104 7.42 1.49 2.78
N ARG A 105 6.86 0.28 2.78
CA ARG A 105 6.33 -0.33 4.00
C ARG A 105 7.43 -0.49 5.07
N GLN A 106 8.63 -0.91 4.70
CA GLN A 106 9.75 -1.01 5.66
C GLN A 106 10.17 0.37 6.19
N ARG A 107 10.21 1.40 5.37
CA ARG A 107 10.47 2.79 5.79
C ARG A 107 9.43 3.24 6.82
N PHE A 108 8.16 2.96 6.57
CA PHE A 108 7.08 3.29 7.51
C PHE A 108 7.18 2.50 8.82
N LEU A 109 7.51 1.21 8.76
CA LEU A 109 7.75 0.40 9.97
C LEU A 109 8.93 0.93 10.79
N HIS A 110 10.01 1.38 10.15
CA HIS A 110 11.11 2.04 10.87
C HIS A 110 10.63 3.30 11.59
N LEU A 111 9.79 4.13 10.97
CA LEU A 111 9.16 5.29 11.62
C LEU A 111 8.32 4.88 12.84
N LEU A 112 7.48 3.84 12.72
CA LEU A 112 6.66 3.32 13.83
C LEU A 112 7.50 2.88 15.03
N HIS A 113 8.64 2.27 14.78
CA HIS A 113 9.54 1.74 15.80
C HIS A 113 10.61 2.75 16.29
N ALA A 114 10.72 3.91 15.67
CA ALA A 114 11.74 4.89 16.02
C ALA A 114 11.55 5.41 17.46
N PRO A 115 12.65 5.53 18.24
CA PRO A 115 12.58 6.10 19.57
C PRO A 115 12.00 7.53 19.56
N GLY A 116 11.02 7.79 20.40
CA GLY A 116 10.40 9.11 20.51
C GLY A 116 9.24 9.37 19.52
N THR A 117 8.92 8.45 18.63
CA THR A 117 7.76 8.56 17.78
C THR A 117 6.48 8.69 18.61
N ASN A 118 5.70 9.74 18.38
CA ASN A 118 4.39 9.93 18.99
C ASN A 118 3.31 9.65 17.96
N LEU A 119 2.66 8.49 18.09
CA LEU A 119 1.65 8.04 17.13
C LEU A 119 0.41 8.92 17.07
N LEU A 120 0.10 9.64 18.15
CA LEU A 120 -1.14 10.40 18.32
C LEU A 120 -0.97 11.91 18.14
N ALA A 121 0.27 12.41 18.13
CA ALA A 121 0.52 13.82 17.86
C ALA A 121 0.35 14.11 16.36
N PRO A 122 -0.28 15.23 16.00
CA PRO A 122 -0.26 15.70 14.63
C PRO A 122 1.18 15.87 14.10
N LEU A 123 1.41 15.51 12.85
CA LEU A 123 2.66 15.81 12.18
C LEU A 123 2.83 17.33 12.07
N PRO A 124 4.02 17.90 12.34
CA PRO A 124 4.19 19.37 12.43
C PRO A 124 3.80 20.15 11.18
N HIS A 125 3.88 19.52 10.02
CA HIS A 125 3.57 20.11 8.71
C HIS A 125 2.16 19.75 8.21
N SER A 126 1.38 19.03 9.02
CA SER A 126 0.06 18.55 8.65
C SER A 126 -1.07 19.45 9.17
N THR A 127 -2.29 19.25 8.67
CA THR A 127 -3.51 19.89 9.16
C THR A 127 -4.23 19.08 10.26
N GLY A 128 -3.52 18.15 10.91
CA GLY A 128 -4.03 17.31 11.99
C GLY A 128 -3.79 15.81 11.82
N GLN A 129 -3.17 15.41 10.72
CA GLN A 129 -2.86 14.00 10.45
C GLN A 129 -1.78 13.50 11.41
N THR A 130 -1.98 12.27 11.90
CA THR A 130 -1.09 11.60 12.85
C THR A 130 -0.49 10.35 12.23
N ILE A 131 0.65 9.88 12.73
CA ILE A 131 1.25 8.61 12.28
C ILE A 131 0.27 7.43 12.44
N LEU A 132 -0.53 7.42 13.50
CA LEU A 132 -1.57 6.40 13.67
C LEU A 132 -2.58 6.42 12.53
N ARG A 133 -3.08 7.61 12.17
CA ARG A 133 -4.02 7.76 11.05
C ARG A 133 -3.42 7.24 9.75
N GLU A 134 -2.16 7.60 9.47
CA GLU A 134 -1.49 7.17 8.24
C GLU A 134 -1.21 5.67 8.20
N ALA A 135 -0.87 5.06 9.34
CA ALA A 135 -0.73 3.59 9.45
C ALA A 135 -2.05 2.87 9.10
N LEU A 136 -3.16 3.35 9.65
CA LEU A 136 -4.48 2.80 9.36
C LEU A 136 -4.88 3.03 7.90
N LEU A 137 -4.56 4.18 7.32
CA LEU A 137 -4.84 4.49 5.92
C LEU A 137 -4.07 3.58 4.96
N ILE A 138 -2.77 3.33 5.20
CA ILE A 138 -1.98 2.37 4.41
C ILE A 138 -2.62 0.98 4.46
N ALA A 139 -2.99 0.52 5.66
CA ALA A 139 -3.55 -0.81 5.84
C ALA A 139 -4.92 -0.97 5.18
N ASP A 140 -5.82 -0.01 5.38
CA ASP A 140 -7.17 0.00 4.80
C ASP A 140 -7.13 0.04 3.27
N HIS A 141 -6.34 0.95 2.70
CA HIS A 141 -6.18 1.09 1.26
C HIS A 141 -5.56 -0.17 0.62
N ALA A 142 -4.50 -0.71 1.22
CA ALA A 142 -3.88 -1.94 0.74
C ALA A 142 -4.85 -3.13 0.83
N ALA A 143 -5.63 -3.26 1.91
CA ALA A 143 -6.63 -4.32 2.06
C ALA A 143 -7.74 -4.24 1.00
N TYR A 144 -8.25 -3.03 0.74
CA TYR A 144 -9.27 -2.79 -0.28
C TYR A 144 -8.81 -3.27 -1.66
N HIS A 145 -7.64 -2.81 -2.12
CA HIS A 145 -7.12 -3.18 -3.44
C HIS A 145 -6.59 -4.62 -3.50
N THR A 146 -6.14 -5.21 -2.39
CA THR A 146 -5.85 -6.65 -2.31
C THR A 146 -7.10 -7.48 -2.63
N GLY A 147 -8.25 -7.07 -2.10
CA GLY A 147 -9.53 -7.71 -2.42
C GLY A 147 -9.90 -7.60 -3.91
N GLU A 148 -9.68 -6.45 -4.54
CA GLU A 148 -9.88 -6.26 -5.98
C GLU A 148 -8.93 -7.12 -6.82
N ILE A 149 -7.64 -7.18 -6.47
CA ILE A 149 -6.66 -8.06 -7.14
C ILE A 149 -7.10 -9.52 -7.07
N VAL A 150 -7.53 -10.01 -5.91
CA VAL A 150 -8.05 -11.38 -5.76
C VAL A 150 -9.29 -11.60 -6.60
N LEU A 151 -10.20 -10.61 -6.68
CA LEU A 151 -11.38 -10.68 -7.53
C LEU A 151 -11.00 -10.79 -9.01
N VAL A 152 -10.12 -9.92 -9.51
CA VAL A 152 -9.64 -9.97 -10.89
C VAL A 152 -8.97 -11.31 -11.19
N ARG A 153 -8.13 -11.83 -10.28
CA ARG A 153 -7.50 -13.15 -10.41
C ARG A 153 -8.51 -14.30 -10.53
N ARG A 154 -9.61 -14.24 -9.76
CA ARG A 154 -10.69 -15.24 -9.86
C ARG A 154 -11.37 -15.19 -11.22
N LEU A 155 -11.65 -14.02 -11.74
CA LEU A 155 -12.24 -13.81 -13.07
C LEU A 155 -11.30 -14.29 -14.19
N LEU A 156 -9.99 -14.21 -13.98
CA LEU A 156 -8.96 -14.73 -14.88
C LEU A 156 -8.66 -16.23 -14.68
N HIS A 157 -9.35 -16.93 -13.78
CA HIS A 157 -9.06 -18.30 -13.37
C HIS A 157 -7.60 -18.51 -12.88
N ALA A 158 -7.00 -17.47 -12.31
CA ALA A 158 -5.62 -17.40 -11.81
C ALA A 158 -5.53 -17.43 -10.27
N TRP A 159 -6.63 -17.69 -9.59
CA TRP A 159 -6.72 -17.83 -8.13
C TRP A 159 -7.27 -19.20 -7.77
N LYS A 160 -6.61 -19.90 -6.82
CA LYS A 160 -7.04 -21.22 -6.30
C LYS A 160 -8.01 -21.07 -5.15
#